data_1f1899b5dab15d52f25bf55a63bd9c61
#
_entry.id   1f1899b5dab15d52f25bf55a63bd9c61
#
_cell.length_a   1.000
_cell.length_b   1.000
_cell.length_c   1.000
_cell.angle_alpha   90.00
_cell.angle_beta   90.00
_cell.angle_gamma   90.00
#
_symmetry.space_group_name_H-M   'P 1'
#
loop_
_entity.id
_entity.type
_entity.pdbx_description
1 polymer ?
#
loop_
_entity_poly.entity_id
_entity_poly.type
_entity_poly.pdbx_seq_one_letter_code
_entity_poly.pdbx_strand_id
1 'polypeptide(L)'
;SYLKGLDLLGFKYEDRTEPFQGASGATHPVLAEAVTQFQSLAYKELLPADGPVRTRVMGQPSKAKSDQAERVKEFMNYQLMCEMPEYEPEFDQMLFNLPLAGSAFKKVYYDQAIGRCVSKFVPAEDLVVPYSATSLDDADTIMHIIKMPANDMRKLQVQGFYKDVELGTPAYSEDDIKESKNDLEGVSTTNKDEIFTLVECHVELDLEGFEDLGADQLPTGIKMPYIVTVEETTQKVLSIRRNYDIEDPMKRRKDYFVHFKFLPGLGFYGFGLIHMIGGLSRTATAALRQLLDAGTLSNLPAGFKMRGIRVRDEAQPLQPGEFRDVDAPGGRLDDAFKILPFKEPSQTLLALMGQVVAAGQRFASIADLQVGDGNQSAAVGTTVALLERGSRVMSSIHKRLYSSMKKEFMLLSNVFATYLPPTYPYDVVGGEKQIKATDFDSRVDIIPVADPNIFSQTQRIQLAQTGLQMAMSNPGMHNLYSAYRSMYEALGVKDIDTLLPPVAEPAPMDPSVEHINVLSGKSIKAFPNQDHTAHMKAHLAFMGT
;
A
#
# COMPACT_ATOMS: atom_id res chain seq x y z
N SER A 1 -19.40 -9.87 6.19
CA SER A 1 -18.23 -10.76 6.50
C SER A 1 -17.03 -9.98 7.03
N TYR A 2 -16.76 -8.80 6.50
CA TYR A 2 -15.61 -7.96 6.89
C TYR A 2 -15.70 -7.53 8.37
N LEU A 3 -16.84 -7.00 8.83
CA LEU A 3 -17.09 -6.66 10.24
C LEU A 3 -16.76 -7.81 11.20
N LYS A 4 -17.30 -9.01 10.92
CA LYS A 4 -17.00 -10.21 11.71
C LYS A 4 -15.55 -10.65 11.65
N GLY A 5 -14.82 -10.22 10.62
CA GLY A 5 -13.41 -10.49 10.46
C GLY A 5 -12.53 -9.55 11.28
N LEU A 6 -12.95 -8.31 11.50
CA LEU A 6 -12.24 -7.35 12.33
C LEU A 6 -12.09 -7.86 13.78
N ASP A 7 -13.13 -8.47 14.34
CA ASP A 7 -13.10 -9.08 15.68
C ASP A 7 -12.03 -10.18 15.80
N LEU A 8 -11.70 -10.86 14.67
CA LEU A 8 -10.71 -11.93 14.65
C LEU A 8 -9.26 -11.45 14.64
N LEU A 9 -9.02 -10.13 14.53
CA LEU A 9 -7.68 -9.56 14.71
C LEU A 9 -7.19 -9.67 16.15
N GLY A 10 -8.12 -9.69 17.12
CA GLY A 10 -7.79 -9.90 18.52
C GLY A 10 -7.10 -8.71 19.21
N PHE A 11 -7.27 -7.51 18.68
CA PHE A 11 -6.68 -6.28 19.26
C PHE A 11 -7.41 -5.82 20.52
N LYS A 12 -8.65 -6.27 20.72
CA LYS A 12 -9.46 -5.99 21.90
C LYS A 12 -9.76 -7.29 22.64
N TYR A 13 -9.57 -7.29 23.97
CA TYR A 13 -10.00 -8.39 24.82
C TYR A 13 -11.50 -8.25 25.08
N GLU A 14 -12.27 -9.32 24.84
CA GLU A 14 -13.71 -9.32 25.08
C GLU A 14 -14.01 -9.72 26.52
N ASP A 15 -14.73 -8.86 27.27
CA ASP A 15 -15.28 -9.24 28.56
C ASP A 15 -16.54 -10.13 28.36
N ARG A 16 -16.35 -11.45 28.53
CA ARG A 16 -17.42 -12.43 28.33
C ARG A 16 -18.10 -12.79 29.64
N THR A 17 -19.42 -12.83 29.59
CA THR A 17 -20.30 -13.27 30.69
C THR A 17 -20.89 -14.65 30.46
N GLU A 18 -20.72 -15.22 29.29
CA GLU A 18 -21.19 -16.56 28.90
C GLU A 18 -20.00 -17.43 28.47
N PRO A 19 -19.98 -18.73 28.86
CA PRO A 19 -20.99 -19.49 29.60
C PRO A 19 -20.98 -19.23 31.12
N PHE A 20 -20.04 -18.46 31.64
CA PHE A 20 -19.99 -17.99 33.03
C PHE A 20 -19.31 -16.64 33.11
N GLN A 21 -19.56 -15.90 34.19
CA GLN A 21 -18.96 -14.57 34.37
C GLN A 21 -17.43 -14.69 34.52
N GLY A 22 -16.68 -13.96 33.70
CA GLY A 22 -15.22 -14.04 33.62
C GLY A 22 -14.70 -15.17 32.70
N ALA A 23 -15.55 -15.67 31.79
CA ALA A 23 -15.11 -16.57 30.71
C ALA A 23 -14.07 -15.90 29.84
N SER A 24 -13.14 -16.67 29.26
CA SER A 24 -12.02 -16.15 28.48
C SER A 24 -12.48 -15.39 27.24
N GLY A 25 -12.03 -14.13 27.10
CA GLY A 25 -12.20 -13.29 25.91
C GLY A 25 -11.02 -13.35 24.94
N ALA A 26 -10.05 -14.24 25.13
CA ALA A 26 -8.87 -14.35 24.30
C ALA A 26 -9.23 -14.69 22.85
N THR A 27 -8.54 -14.06 21.90
CA THR A 27 -8.64 -14.34 20.46
C THR A 27 -7.31 -14.89 19.95
N HIS A 28 -7.36 -15.96 19.15
CA HIS A 28 -6.14 -16.52 18.59
C HIS A 28 -5.64 -15.65 17.43
N PRO A 29 -4.38 -15.16 17.43
CA PRO A 29 -3.89 -14.11 16.54
C PRO A 29 -3.50 -14.57 15.12
N VAL A 30 -3.96 -15.75 14.66
CA VAL A 30 -3.59 -16.32 13.34
C VAL A 30 -3.83 -15.32 12.19
N LEU A 31 -4.96 -14.60 12.21
CA LEU A 31 -5.29 -13.64 11.16
C LEU A 31 -4.38 -12.41 11.26
N ALA A 32 -4.18 -11.87 12.45
CA ALA A 32 -3.33 -10.70 12.67
C ALA A 32 -1.87 -10.98 12.30
N GLU A 33 -1.36 -12.18 12.67
CA GLU A 33 -0.03 -12.66 12.30
C GLU A 33 0.15 -12.67 10.78
N ALA A 34 -0.79 -13.28 10.06
CA ALA A 34 -0.73 -13.38 8.60
C ALA A 34 -0.77 -12.00 7.91
N VAL A 35 -1.62 -11.08 8.38
CA VAL A 35 -1.73 -9.71 7.85
C VAL A 35 -0.43 -8.93 8.09
N THR A 36 0.10 -8.98 9.31
CA THR A 36 1.32 -8.25 9.69
C THR A 36 2.56 -8.77 8.95
N GLN A 37 2.66 -10.09 8.77
CA GLN A 37 3.75 -10.68 8.00
C GLN A 37 3.72 -10.22 6.54
N PHE A 38 2.54 -10.25 5.92
CA PHE A 38 2.40 -9.74 4.54
C PHE A 38 2.79 -8.28 4.45
N GLN A 39 2.24 -7.43 5.32
CA GLN A 39 2.52 -5.99 5.33
C GLN A 39 4.03 -5.72 5.48
N SER A 40 4.69 -6.37 6.43
CA SER A 40 6.12 -6.17 6.68
C SER A 40 7.01 -6.58 5.50
N LEU A 41 6.67 -7.67 4.81
CA LEU A 41 7.39 -8.13 3.63
C LEU A 41 7.13 -7.22 2.43
N ALA A 42 5.88 -6.92 2.15
CA ALA A 42 5.48 -6.11 1.01
C ALA A 42 5.99 -4.66 1.13
N TYR A 43 5.93 -4.08 2.31
CA TYR A 43 6.41 -2.72 2.58
C TYR A 43 7.89 -2.57 2.22
N LYS A 44 8.73 -3.48 2.70
CA LYS A 44 10.18 -3.44 2.45
C LYS A 44 10.53 -3.63 0.97
N GLU A 45 9.75 -4.44 0.25
CA GLU A 45 10.01 -4.73 -1.15
C GLU A 45 9.47 -3.68 -2.11
N LEU A 46 8.28 -3.14 -1.83
CA LEU A 46 7.60 -2.20 -2.71
C LEU A 46 8.06 -0.75 -2.53
N LEU A 47 8.57 -0.40 -1.34
CA LEU A 47 9.13 0.91 -1.01
C LEU A 47 10.61 0.80 -0.62
N PRO A 48 11.53 0.58 -1.57
CA PRO A 48 12.95 0.62 -1.30
C PRO A 48 13.41 2.06 -0.97
N ALA A 49 14.51 2.18 -0.23
CA ALA A 49 15.03 3.47 0.25
C ALA A 49 15.35 4.47 -0.88
N ASP A 50 15.68 3.98 -2.07
CA ASP A 50 15.99 4.81 -3.26
C ASP A 50 14.74 5.23 -4.03
N GLY A 51 13.57 4.88 -3.53
CA GLY A 51 12.26 5.16 -4.13
C GLY A 51 11.71 4.02 -4.99
N PRO A 52 10.39 3.99 -5.15
CA PRO A 52 9.68 2.87 -5.78
C PRO A 52 9.63 2.96 -7.32
N VAL A 53 10.11 4.03 -7.93
CA VAL A 53 9.96 4.29 -9.37
C VAL A 53 11.22 3.91 -10.16
N ARG A 54 10.99 3.16 -11.22
CA ARG A 54 11.97 2.86 -12.28
C ARG A 54 11.39 3.26 -13.63
N THR A 55 12.25 3.57 -14.58
CA THR A 55 11.84 3.94 -15.94
C THR A 55 12.42 2.99 -16.97
N ARG A 56 11.70 2.82 -18.08
CA ARG A 56 12.13 2.04 -19.24
C ARG A 56 11.86 2.83 -20.52
N VAL A 57 12.87 2.97 -21.36
CA VAL A 57 12.71 3.64 -22.66
C VAL A 57 11.87 2.78 -23.60
N MET A 58 10.86 3.38 -24.20
CA MET A 58 10.03 2.72 -25.20
C MET A 58 10.61 2.87 -26.60
N GLY A 59 10.63 1.78 -27.36
CA GLY A 59 11.18 1.74 -28.72
C GLY A 59 12.72 1.73 -28.75
N GLN A 60 13.32 2.29 -29.80
CA GLN A 60 14.78 2.31 -29.94
C GLN A 60 15.40 3.25 -28.92
N PRO A 61 16.39 2.79 -28.12
CA PRO A 61 17.10 3.63 -27.17
C PRO A 61 17.94 4.68 -27.89
N SER A 62 17.89 5.91 -27.39
CA SER A 62 18.78 7.00 -27.79
C SER A 62 19.28 7.70 -26.54
N LYS A 63 20.42 8.38 -26.62
CA LYS A 63 20.96 9.10 -25.46
C LYS A 63 19.93 10.08 -24.86
N ALA A 64 19.27 10.88 -25.71
CA ALA A 64 18.26 11.84 -25.29
C ALA A 64 17.08 11.19 -24.53
N LYS A 65 16.61 10.02 -24.99
CA LYS A 65 15.54 9.26 -24.33
C LYS A 65 16.01 8.63 -23.00
N SER A 66 17.26 8.18 -22.93
CA SER A 66 17.85 7.64 -21.70
C SER A 66 18.00 8.74 -20.65
N ASP A 67 18.48 9.91 -21.03
CA ASP A 67 18.62 11.07 -20.16
C ASP A 67 17.24 11.57 -19.66
N GLN A 68 16.23 11.58 -20.54
CA GLN A 68 14.85 11.88 -20.18
C GLN A 68 14.30 10.86 -19.16
N ALA A 69 14.51 9.56 -19.40
CA ALA A 69 14.06 8.50 -18.53
C ALA A 69 14.69 8.61 -17.13
N GLU A 70 15.97 8.94 -17.05
CA GLU A 70 16.66 9.15 -15.78
C GLU A 70 16.12 10.37 -15.03
N ARG A 71 15.91 11.51 -15.71
CA ARG A 71 15.29 12.70 -15.09
C ARG A 71 13.91 12.42 -14.54
N VAL A 72 13.06 11.71 -15.30
CA VAL A 72 11.72 11.32 -14.85
C VAL A 72 11.77 10.42 -13.63
N LYS A 73 12.65 9.40 -13.62
CA LYS A 73 12.85 8.50 -12.49
C LYS A 73 13.26 9.25 -11.23
N GLU A 74 14.30 10.07 -11.32
CA GLU A 74 14.84 10.83 -10.19
C GLU A 74 13.81 11.81 -9.64
N PHE A 75 13.12 12.55 -10.51
CA PHE A 75 12.09 13.50 -10.11
C PHE A 75 10.91 12.80 -9.43
N MET A 76 10.40 11.71 -9.98
CA MET A 76 9.26 10.99 -9.37
C MET A 76 9.63 10.40 -8.01
N ASN A 77 10.82 9.83 -7.87
CA ASN A 77 11.30 9.33 -6.58
C ASN A 77 11.47 10.47 -5.57
N TYR A 78 12.01 11.63 -5.99
CA TYR A 78 12.09 12.82 -5.16
C TYR A 78 10.70 13.28 -4.69
N GLN A 79 9.73 13.36 -5.58
CA GLN A 79 8.36 13.74 -5.22
C GLN A 79 7.74 12.77 -4.21
N LEU A 80 7.83 11.47 -4.45
CA LEU A 80 7.22 10.45 -3.59
C LEU A 80 7.88 10.33 -2.22
N MET A 81 9.21 10.47 -2.14
CA MET A 81 9.96 10.20 -0.91
C MET A 81 10.28 11.47 -0.10
N CYS A 82 10.28 12.66 -0.72
CA CYS A 82 10.65 13.92 -0.07
C CYS A 82 9.50 14.93 -0.01
N GLU A 83 8.79 15.15 -1.12
CA GLU A 83 7.77 16.18 -1.22
C GLU A 83 6.38 15.71 -0.76
N MET A 84 6.13 14.40 -0.77
CA MET A 84 4.86 13.79 -0.37
C MET A 84 5.04 13.01 0.94
N PRO A 85 5.13 13.67 2.11
CA PRO A 85 5.39 13.00 3.40
C PRO A 85 4.28 12.01 3.78
N GLU A 86 3.08 12.18 3.24
CA GLU A 86 1.96 11.27 3.46
C GLU A 86 2.06 9.98 2.65
N TYR A 87 2.89 9.91 1.59
CA TYR A 87 2.90 8.78 0.66
C TYR A 87 3.27 7.46 1.34
N GLU A 88 4.33 7.47 2.13
CA GLU A 88 4.84 6.30 2.84
C GLU A 88 3.87 5.80 3.92
N PRO A 89 3.35 6.63 4.86
CA PRO A 89 2.37 6.20 5.86
C PRO A 89 1.06 5.69 5.25
N GLU A 90 0.55 6.35 4.23
CA GLU A 90 -0.68 5.94 3.55
C GLU A 90 -0.51 4.64 2.77
N PHE A 91 0.66 4.41 2.20
CA PHE A 91 0.99 3.16 1.53
C PHE A 91 1.12 2.01 2.53
N ASP A 92 1.73 2.25 3.69
CA ASP A 92 1.84 1.28 4.78
C ASP A 92 0.47 0.88 5.32
N GLN A 93 -0.40 1.86 5.57
CA GLN A 93 -1.79 1.63 5.98
C GLN A 93 -2.58 0.83 4.91
N MET A 94 -2.37 1.14 3.64
CA MET A 94 -2.95 0.37 2.54
C MET A 94 -2.47 -1.09 2.55
N LEU A 95 -1.16 -1.33 2.77
CA LEU A 95 -0.60 -2.68 2.82
C LEU A 95 -1.09 -3.51 3.99
N PHE A 96 -1.53 -2.89 5.09
CA PHE A 96 -2.21 -3.57 6.18
C PHE A 96 -3.68 -3.91 5.83
N ASN A 97 -4.41 -2.95 5.26
CA ASN A 97 -5.83 -3.13 4.92
C ASN A 97 -6.06 -4.06 3.73
N LEU A 98 -5.18 -4.04 2.74
CA LEU A 98 -5.32 -4.82 1.52
C LEU A 98 -5.39 -6.34 1.75
N PRO A 99 -4.45 -6.98 2.48
CA PRO A 99 -4.55 -8.41 2.76
C PRO A 99 -5.74 -8.74 3.64
N LEU A 100 -6.15 -7.84 4.52
CA LEU A 100 -7.28 -8.03 5.41
C LEU A 100 -8.60 -8.04 4.65
N ALA A 101 -8.91 -6.95 3.94
CA ALA A 101 -10.19 -6.75 3.24
C ALA A 101 -10.23 -7.37 1.84
N GLY A 102 -9.08 -7.49 1.18
CA GLY A 102 -8.95 -8.01 -0.20
C GLY A 102 -8.97 -6.94 -1.28
N SER A 103 -9.42 -5.74 -0.96
CA SER A 103 -9.43 -4.58 -1.85
C SER A 103 -9.03 -3.32 -1.11
N ALA A 104 -8.27 -2.49 -1.79
CA ALA A 104 -7.90 -1.15 -1.35
C ALA A 104 -7.80 -0.23 -2.56
N PHE A 105 -7.97 1.06 -2.36
CA PHE A 105 -7.89 2.02 -3.45
C PHE A 105 -6.90 3.12 -3.11
N LYS A 106 -6.34 3.74 -4.13
CA LYS A 106 -5.63 5.02 -4.00
C LYS A 106 -6.24 6.04 -4.96
N LYS A 107 -6.34 7.28 -4.50
CA LYS A 107 -6.79 8.42 -5.27
C LYS A 107 -5.61 9.32 -5.57
N VAL A 108 -5.33 9.54 -6.85
CA VAL A 108 -4.24 10.40 -7.34
C VAL A 108 -4.84 11.66 -7.93
N TYR A 109 -4.44 12.82 -7.39
CA TYR A 109 -4.93 14.11 -7.88
C TYR A 109 -3.97 15.24 -7.51
N TYR A 110 -4.18 16.42 -8.12
CA TYR A 110 -3.51 17.65 -7.72
C TYR A 110 -4.35 18.36 -6.65
N ASP A 111 -3.79 18.56 -5.47
CA ASP A 111 -4.47 19.27 -4.39
C ASP A 111 -4.12 20.75 -4.46
N GLN A 112 -5.11 21.57 -4.83
CA GLN A 112 -4.93 23.01 -4.97
C GLN A 112 -4.70 23.73 -3.64
N ALA A 113 -5.18 23.16 -2.53
CA ALA A 113 -5.04 23.76 -1.21
C ALA A 113 -3.59 23.73 -0.72
N ILE A 114 -2.85 22.67 -1.07
CA ILE A 114 -1.44 22.49 -0.73
C ILE A 114 -0.50 22.68 -1.91
N GLY A 115 -1.04 22.90 -3.12
CA GLY A 115 -0.28 23.25 -4.33
C GLY A 115 0.60 22.12 -4.88
N ARG A 116 0.30 20.85 -4.61
CA ARG A 116 1.08 19.70 -5.08
C ARG A 116 0.23 18.47 -5.40
N CYS A 117 0.85 17.51 -6.04
CA CYS A 117 0.27 16.20 -6.28
C CYS A 117 0.16 15.39 -4.98
N VAL A 118 -0.88 14.60 -4.86
CA VAL A 118 -1.12 13.68 -3.74
C VAL A 118 -1.60 12.32 -4.24
N SER A 119 -1.26 11.27 -3.50
CA SER A 119 -1.75 9.92 -3.70
C SER A 119 -2.23 9.37 -2.36
N LYS A 120 -3.53 9.45 -2.11
CA LYS A 120 -4.15 9.08 -0.82
C LYS A 120 -4.75 7.69 -0.85
N PHE A 121 -4.63 6.98 0.24
CA PHE A 121 -5.32 5.72 0.47
C PHE A 121 -6.81 5.96 0.66
N VAL A 122 -7.63 5.15 -0.01
CA VAL A 122 -9.09 5.14 0.12
C VAL A 122 -9.50 3.72 0.50
N PRO A 123 -10.04 3.51 1.71
CA PRO A 123 -10.53 2.21 2.13
C PRO A 123 -11.73 1.77 1.27
N ALA A 124 -11.95 0.46 1.21
CA ALA A 124 -12.97 -0.11 0.33
C ALA A 124 -14.41 0.32 0.68
N GLU A 125 -14.67 0.67 1.93
CA GLU A 125 -15.95 1.20 2.41
C GLU A 125 -16.24 2.62 1.95
N ASP A 126 -15.22 3.41 1.63
CA ASP A 126 -15.38 4.79 1.18
C ASP A 126 -15.49 4.94 -0.34
N LEU A 127 -15.38 3.82 -1.10
CA LEU A 127 -15.55 3.82 -2.56
C LEU A 127 -16.73 2.96 -2.98
N VAL A 128 -17.73 3.57 -3.58
CA VAL A 128 -18.96 2.91 -4.02
C VAL A 128 -19.02 2.89 -5.54
N VAL A 129 -19.31 1.73 -6.10
CA VAL A 129 -19.48 1.51 -7.54
C VAL A 129 -20.80 0.78 -7.81
N PRO A 130 -21.37 0.88 -9.03
CA PRO A 130 -22.56 0.12 -9.41
C PRO A 130 -22.36 -1.39 -9.26
N TYR A 131 -23.41 -2.11 -8.93
CA TYR A 131 -23.37 -3.57 -8.77
C TYR A 131 -22.93 -4.31 -10.04
N SER A 132 -23.20 -3.73 -11.22
CA SER A 132 -22.82 -4.27 -12.52
C SER A 132 -21.33 -4.15 -12.84
N ALA A 133 -20.60 -3.24 -12.14
CA ALA A 133 -19.20 -2.99 -12.42
C ALA A 133 -18.32 -4.18 -12.05
N THR A 134 -17.34 -4.52 -12.89
CA THR A 134 -16.31 -5.54 -12.65
C THR A 134 -14.94 -4.92 -12.43
N SER A 135 -14.73 -3.71 -12.94
CA SER A 135 -13.51 -2.91 -12.79
C SER A 135 -13.84 -1.43 -12.64
N LEU A 136 -12.85 -0.60 -12.32
CA LEU A 136 -13.00 0.86 -12.32
C LEU A 136 -13.21 1.41 -13.73
N ASP A 137 -12.69 0.71 -14.74
CA ASP A 137 -12.71 1.17 -16.12
C ASP A 137 -14.11 1.00 -16.75
N ASP A 138 -14.88 -0.01 -16.30
CA ASP A 138 -16.25 -0.30 -16.77
C ASP A 138 -17.34 0.25 -15.82
N ALA A 139 -16.97 0.92 -14.74
CA ALA A 139 -17.91 1.54 -13.84
C ALA A 139 -18.41 2.88 -14.39
N ASP A 140 -19.69 2.96 -14.74
CA ASP A 140 -20.33 4.21 -15.22
C ASP A 140 -20.33 5.30 -14.16
N THR A 141 -20.36 4.90 -12.88
CA THR A 141 -20.39 5.80 -11.74
C THR A 141 -19.40 5.32 -10.68
N ILE A 142 -18.59 6.24 -10.16
CA ILE A 142 -17.72 5.99 -9.02
C ILE A 142 -18.03 7.06 -7.97
N MET A 143 -18.38 6.65 -6.77
CA MET A 143 -18.66 7.57 -5.67
C MET A 143 -17.61 7.40 -4.58
N HIS A 144 -17.01 8.51 -4.17
CA HIS A 144 -16.03 8.56 -3.08
C HIS A 144 -16.63 9.34 -1.90
N ILE A 145 -16.72 8.69 -0.76
CA ILE A 145 -17.23 9.27 0.49
C ILE A 145 -16.07 9.95 1.21
N ILE A 146 -16.19 11.26 1.46
CA ILE A 146 -15.14 12.08 2.06
C ILE A 146 -15.67 12.68 3.35
N LYS A 147 -14.97 12.47 4.46
CA LYS A 147 -15.25 13.15 5.73
C LYS A 147 -14.40 14.42 5.80
N MET A 148 -15.05 15.57 5.93
CA MET A 148 -14.39 16.87 5.88
C MET A 148 -14.77 17.74 7.09
N PRO A 149 -13.77 18.22 7.87
CA PRO A 149 -14.03 19.19 8.95
C PRO A 149 -14.66 20.47 8.42
N ALA A 150 -15.54 21.09 9.23
CA ALA A 150 -16.27 22.30 8.84
C ALA A 150 -15.35 23.46 8.44
N ASN A 151 -14.22 23.60 9.13
CA ASN A 151 -13.24 24.64 8.81
C ASN A 151 -12.58 24.43 7.43
N ASP A 152 -12.26 23.20 7.05
CA ASP A 152 -11.65 22.90 5.75
C ASP A 152 -12.68 23.04 4.63
N MET A 153 -13.93 22.66 4.89
CA MET A 153 -15.06 22.97 4.01
C MET A 153 -15.14 24.48 3.76
N ARG A 154 -15.09 25.30 4.82
CA ARG A 154 -15.17 26.76 4.69
C ARG A 154 -14.01 27.35 3.92
N LYS A 155 -12.80 26.84 4.12
CA LYS A 155 -11.62 27.25 3.32
C LYS A 155 -11.85 27.01 1.84
N LEU A 156 -12.33 25.83 1.45
CA LEU A 156 -12.61 25.48 0.05
C LEU A 156 -13.74 26.32 -0.55
N GLN A 157 -14.74 26.70 0.24
CA GLN A 157 -15.78 27.64 -0.19
C GLN A 157 -15.21 29.04 -0.44
N VAL A 158 -14.39 29.57 0.48
CA VAL A 158 -13.75 30.89 0.34
C VAL A 158 -12.78 30.93 -0.85
N GLN A 159 -12.08 29.83 -1.12
CA GLN A 159 -11.19 29.69 -2.29
C GLN A 159 -11.96 29.54 -3.60
N GLY A 160 -13.29 29.41 -3.57
CA GLY A 160 -14.13 29.21 -4.75
C GLY A 160 -14.03 27.81 -5.36
N PHE A 161 -13.43 26.87 -4.63
CA PHE A 161 -13.40 25.47 -5.04
C PHE A 161 -14.77 24.81 -4.89
N TYR A 162 -15.47 25.09 -3.79
CA TYR A 162 -16.86 24.74 -3.56
C TYR A 162 -17.73 26.00 -3.60
N LYS A 163 -18.98 25.82 -4.00
CA LYS A 163 -20.00 26.87 -3.97
C LYS A 163 -20.24 27.30 -2.53
N ASP A 164 -20.27 28.61 -2.29
CA ASP A 164 -20.61 29.18 -0.97
C ASP A 164 -22.11 29.05 -0.73
N VAL A 165 -22.50 27.95 -0.10
CA VAL A 165 -23.87 27.63 0.30
C VAL A 165 -23.89 27.30 1.79
N GLU A 166 -24.95 27.71 2.47
CA GLU A 166 -25.16 27.37 3.87
C GLU A 166 -25.55 25.90 3.99
N LEU A 167 -24.78 25.10 4.72
CA LEU A 167 -24.96 23.65 4.86
C LEU A 167 -25.64 23.23 6.16
N GLY A 168 -25.94 24.19 7.06
CA GLY A 168 -26.48 23.88 8.37
C GLY A 168 -25.49 23.26 9.33
N THR A 169 -25.97 22.53 10.32
CA THR A 169 -25.12 21.84 11.31
C THR A 169 -24.67 20.50 10.75
N PRO A 170 -23.36 20.18 10.81
CA PRO A 170 -22.87 18.90 10.36
C PRO A 170 -23.50 17.75 11.14
N ALA A 171 -24.02 16.76 10.42
CA ALA A 171 -24.53 15.53 11.00
C ALA A 171 -23.54 14.39 10.65
N TYR A 172 -22.72 14.01 11.60
CA TYR A 172 -21.84 12.87 11.45
C TYR A 172 -22.59 11.58 11.80
N SER A 173 -22.75 10.70 10.85
CA SER A 173 -23.18 9.32 11.08
C SER A 173 -22.01 8.37 10.82
N GLU A 174 -21.73 7.51 11.78
CA GLU A 174 -20.75 6.44 11.58
C GLU A 174 -21.42 5.25 10.92
N ASP A 175 -20.70 4.65 9.98
CA ASP A 175 -21.03 3.35 9.43
C ASP A 175 -20.57 2.26 10.41
N ASP A 176 -21.30 1.14 10.51
CA ASP A 176 -21.00 -0.01 11.39
C ASP A 176 -19.53 -0.47 11.29
N ILE A 177 -18.92 -0.33 10.12
CA ILE A 177 -17.51 -0.70 9.90
C ILE A 177 -16.57 0.28 10.62
N LYS A 178 -16.85 1.59 10.52
CA LYS A 178 -16.05 2.62 11.20
C LYS A 178 -16.20 2.55 12.70
N GLU A 179 -17.41 2.32 13.18
CA GLU A 179 -17.68 2.09 14.60
C GLU A 179 -16.87 0.89 15.13
N SER A 180 -16.88 -0.24 14.41
CA SER A 180 -16.09 -1.42 14.77
C SER A 180 -14.57 -1.14 14.76
N LYS A 181 -14.06 -0.36 13.80
CA LYS A 181 -12.64 0.04 13.76
C LYS A 181 -12.28 0.94 14.94
N ASN A 182 -13.10 1.95 15.22
CA ASN A 182 -12.91 2.85 16.37
C ASN A 182 -12.92 2.09 17.70
N ASP A 183 -13.81 1.12 17.81
CA ASP A 183 -13.89 0.22 18.98
C ASP A 183 -12.60 -0.61 19.16
N LEU A 184 -12.02 -1.13 18.07
CA LEU A 184 -10.75 -1.87 18.10
C LEU A 184 -9.56 -0.97 18.47
N GLU A 185 -9.58 0.28 18.03
CA GLU A 185 -8.56 1.28 18.33
C GLU A 185 -8.75 1.91 19.72
N GLY A 186 -9.87 1.64 20.39
CA GLY A 186 -10.23 2.26 21.67
C GLY A 186 -10.56 3.75 21.57
N VAL A 187 -10.93 4.20 20.38
CA VAL A 187 -11.33 5.59 20.11
C VAL A 187 -12.82 5.73 20.42
N SER A 188 -13.16 6.58 21.37
CA SER A 188 -14.56 6.95 21.64
C SER A 188 -14.92 8.15 20.79
N THR A 189 -15.81 7.98 19.84
CA THR A 189 -16.38 9.09 19.07
C THR A 189 -17.33 9.87 19.95
N THR A 190 -16.84 10.95 20.50
CA THR A 190 -17.69 12.00 21.04
C THR A 190 -18.07 12.92 19.88
N ASN A 191 -19.35 13.10 19.66
CA ASN A 191 -20.02 13.91 18.62
C ASN A 191 -19.67 15.43 18.69
N LYS A 192 -18.40 15.77 18.93
CA LYS A 192 -17.92 17.14 19.08
C LYS A 192 -17.24 17.69 17.83
N ASP A 193 -16.89 16.82 16.90
CA ASP A 193 -16.23 17.24 15.66
C ASP A 193 -17.29 17.61 14.63
N GLU A 194 -17.27 18.87 14.22
CA GLU A 194 -18.11 19.38 13.13
C GLU A 194 -17.60 18.83 11.80
N ILE A 195 -18.02 17.61 11.43
CA ILE A 195 -17.57 16.90 10.23
C ILE A 195 -18.73 16.76 9.25
N PHE A 196 -18.55 17.29 8.04
CA PHE A 196 -19.45 17.06 6.91
C PHE A 196 -19.08 15.77 6.17
N THR A 197 -20.10 15.05 5.71
CA THR A 197 -19.95 13.94 4.78
C THR A 197 -20.20 14.41 3.36
N LEU A 198 -19.20 14.31 2.52
CA LEU A 198 -19.27 14.66 1.11
C LEU A 198 -19.26 13.40 0.27
N VAL A 199 -20.04 13.41 -0.79
CA VAL A 199 -20.03 12.36 -1.82
C VAL A 199 -19.54 12.97 -3.11
N GLU A 200 -18.34 12.59 -3.52
CA GLU A 200 -17.76 12.98 -4.81
C GLU A 200 -18.13 11.92 -5.84
N CYS A 201 -18.99 12.28 -6.77
CA CYS A 201 -19.52 11.40 -7.80
C CYS A 201 -18.82 11.64 -9.13
N HIS A 202 -18.10 10.65 -9.64
CA HIS A 202 -17.61 10.60 -11.01
C HIS A 202 -18.68 9.95 -11.87
N VAL A 203 -19.41 10.73 -12.66
CA VAL A 203 -20.62 10.34 -13.36
C VAL A 203 -20.65 10.87 -14.78
N GLU A 204 -21.46 10.26 -15.64
CA GLU A 204 -21.75 10.77 -16.97
C GLU A 204 -23.11 11.47 -16.96
N LEU A 205 -23.12 12.74 -17.35
CA LEU A 205 -24.32 13.59 -17.33
C LEU A 205 -24.47 14.32 -18.66
N ASP A 206 -25.73 14.51 -19.07
CA ASP A 206 -26.13 15.44 -20.10
C ASP A 206 -26.65 16.70 -19.39
N LEU A 207 -25.85 17.75 -19.40
CA LEU A 207 -26.15 19.00 -18.68
C LEU A 207 -26.65 20.06 -19.63
N GLU A 208 -27.80 20.66 -19.34
CA GLU A 208 -28.39 21.76 -20.09
C GLU A 208 -27.40 22.93 -20.24
N GLY A 209 -27.13 23.34 -21.49
CA GLY A 209 -26.15 24.38 -21.83
C GLY A 209 -24.70 23.91 -21.91
N PHE A 210 -24.43 22.62 -21.70
CA PHE A 210 -23.12 21.98 -21.80
C PHE A 210 -23.19 20.64 -22.53
N GLU A 211 -24.22 20.47 -23.36
CA GLU A 211 -24.47 19.26 -24.12
C GLU A 211 -23.34 18.97 -25.11
N ASP A 212 -23.14 17.70 -25.42
CA ASP A 212 -22.29 17.30 -26.53
C ASP A 212 -22.97 17.70 -27.85
N LEU A 213 -22.25 18.41 -28.72
CA LEU A 213 -22.77 18.90 -29.98
C LEU A 213 -22.23 18.10 -31.16
N GLY A 214 -23.13 17.66 -32.03
CA GLY A 214 -22.79 17.04 -33.29
C GLY A 214 -22.16 17.99 -34.30
N ALA A 215 -21.80 17.47 -35.47
CA ALA A 215 -21.26 18.29 -36.56
C ALA A 215 -22.26 19.34 -37.09
N ASP A 216 -23.54 19.11 -36.86
CA ASP A 216 -24.66 20.01 -37.17
C ASP A 216 -24.99 21.00 -36.05
N GLN A 217 -24.18 21.03 -34.99
CA GLN A 217 -24.35 21.83 -33.78
C GLN A 217 -25.65 21.55 -33.00
N LEU A 218 -26.26 20.41 -33.23
CA LEU A 218 -27.39 19.92 -32.44
C LEU A 218 -26.92 19.01 -31.30
N PRO A 219 -27.61 19.01 -30.15
CA PRO A 219 -27.28 18.10 -29.04
C PRO A 219 -27.32 16.64 -29.50
N THR A 220 -26.25 15.90 -29.23
CA THR A 220 -26.17 14.48 -29.58
C THR A 220 -26.91 13.58 -28.59
N GLY A 221 -27.24 14.08 -27.38
CA GLY A 221 -27.78 13.29 -26.29
C GLY A 221 -26.74 12.35 -25.63
N ILE A 222 -25.47 12.49 -25.98
CA ILE A 222 -24.38 11.75 -25.35
C ILE A 222 -24.08 12.37 -24.00
N LYS A 223 -24.05 11.54 -22.95
CA LYS A 223 -23.66 11.96 -21.60
C LYS A 223 -22.14 12.13 -21.53
N MET A 224 -21.73 13.23 -20.89
CA MET A 224 -20.32 13.61 -20.76
C MET A 224 -19.82 13.33 -19.35
N PRO A 225 -18.51 12.97 -19.16
CA PRO A 225 -17.94 12.73 -17.85
C PRO A 225 -17.85 14.01 -17.00
N TYR A 226 -18.41 13.99 -15.80
CA TYR A 226 -18.32 15.07 -14.81
C TYR A 226 -17.94 14.52 -13.44
N ILE A 227 -17.41 15.40 -12.59
CA ILE A 227 -17.24 15.17 -11.15
C ILE A 227 -18.21 16.12 -10.44
N VAL A 228 -19.13 15.53 -9.72
CA VAL A 228 -20.14 16.26 -8.92
C VAL A 228 -19.90 15.97 -7.46
N THR A 229 -19.69 17.02 -6.66
CA THR A 229 -19.57 16.89 -5.20
C THR A 229 -20.84 17.36 -4.54
N VAL A 230 -21.41 16.50 -3.70
CA VAL A 230 -22.68 16.75 -2.99
C VAL A 230 -22.43 16.57 -1.50
N GLU A 231 -23.03 17.43 -0.67
CA GLU A 231 -23.07 17.19 0.77
C GLU A 231 -24.25 16.25 1.07
N GLU A 232 -23.96 15.14 1.81
CA GLU A 232 -24.86 14.01 1.99
C GLU A 232 -26.18 14.38 2.69
N THR A 233 -26.09 15.16 3.79
CA THR A 233 -27.24 15.47 4.66
C THR A 233 -28.22 16.43 3.99
N THR A 234 -27.71 17.51 3.40
CA THR A 234 -28.54 18.54 2.77
C THR A 234 -28.81 18.28 1.30
N GLN A 235 -28.09 17.33 0.70
CA GLN A 235 -28.11 17.01 -0.73
C GLN A 235 -27.80 18.22 -1.63
N LYS A 236 -27.08 19.21 -1.09
CA LYS A 236 -26.68 20.39 -1.86
C LYS A 236 -25.44 20.09 -2.70
N VAL A 237 -25.52 20.47 -3.97
CA VAL A 237 -24.39 20.38 -4.89
C VAL A 237 -23.39 21.48 -4.58
N LEU A 238 -22.16 21.09 -4.28
CA LEU A 238 -21.05 21.97 -3.93
C LEU A 238 -20.19 22.33 -5.14
N SER A 239 -19.97 21.40 -6.04
CA SER A 239 -19.22 21.64 -7.28
C SER A 239 -19.64 20.70 -8.39
N ILE A 240 -19.54 21.18 -9.64
CA ILE A 240 -19.64 20.38 -10.85
C ILE A 240 -18.41 20.72 -11.70
N ARG A 241 -17.64 19.71 -12.10
CA ARG A 241 -16.43 19.88 -12.89
C ARG A 241 -16.39 18.91 -14.06
N ARG A 242 -15.85 19.38 -15.18
CA ARG A 242 -15.57 18.49 -16.32
C ARG A 242 -14.51 17.46 -15.95
N ASN A 243 -14.76 16.21 -16.29
CA ASN A 243 -13.82 15.10 -16.07
C ASN A 243 -13.26 14.57 -17.40
N TYR A 244 -13.07 15.43 -18.37
CA TYR A 244 -12.47 15.12 -19.66
C TYR A 244 -11.62 16.28 -20.16
N ASP A 245 -10.78 16.05 -21.15
CA ASP A 245 -10.03 17.09 -21.82
C ASP A 245 -10.88 17.67 -22.97
N ILE A 246 -10.98 18.98 -23.05
CA ILE A 246 -11.74 19.67 -24.11
C ILE A 246 -11.10 19.40 -25.48
N GLU A 247 -9.79 19.24 -25.52
CA GLU A 247 -9.03 18.98 -26.74
C GLU A 247 -9.09 17.51 -27.17
N ASP A 248 -9.52 16.58 -26.29
CA ASP A 248 -9.71 15.17 -26.67
C ASP A 248 -11.00 15.00 -27.48
N PRO A 249 -10.93 14.64 -28.78
CA PRO A 249 -12.11 14.42 -29.63
C PRO A 249 -13.05 13.36 -29.08
N MET A 250 -12.51 12.38 -28.34
CA MET A 250 -13.28 11.30 -27.73
C MET A 250 -13.83 11.65 -26.36
N LYS A 251 -13.43 12.79 -25.79
CA LYS A 251 -13.87 13.26 -24.47
C LYS A 251 -13.82 12.18 -23.38
N ARG A 252 -12.73 11.43 -23.37
CA ARG A 252 -12.55 10.29 -22.46
C ARG A 252 -12.46 10.75 -21.02
N ARG A 253 -13.07 9.96 -20.15
CA ARG A 253 -13.02 10.17 -18.69
C ARG A 253 -11.57 10.13 -18.19
N LYS A 254 -11.18 11.12 -17.38
CA LYS A 254 -9.91 11.10 -16.64
C LYS A 254 -10.07 10.19 -15.42
N ASP A 255 -9.09 9.32 -15.22
CA ASP A 255 -9.03 8.42 -14.07
C ASP A 255 -8.30 9.08 -12.90
N TYR A 256 -8.80 8.82 -11.69
CA TYR A 256 -8.22 9.29 -10.43
C TYR A 256 -7.96 8.14 -9.47
N PHE A 257 -8.64 7.02 -9.63
CA PHE A 257 -8.59 5.91 -8.70
C PHE A 257 -7.79 4.74 -9.26
N VAL A 258 -7.04 4.11 -8.36
CA VAL A 258 -6.32 2.86 -8.63
C VAL A 258 -6.84 1.79 -7.70
N HIS A 259 -7.24 0.65 -8.24
CA HIS A 259 -7.71 -0.49 -7.47
C HIS A 259 -6.56 -1.48 -7.22
N PHE A 260 -6.25 -1.72 -5.96
CA PHE A 260 -5.34 -2.75 -5.50
C PHE A 260 -6.16 -3.97 -5.07
N LYS A 261 -5.90 -5.13 -5.64
CA LYS A 261 -6.56 -6.41 -5.29
C LYS A 261 -5.55 -7.38 -4.70
N PHE A 262 -5.87 -7.96 -3.56
CA PHE A 262 -5.07 -9.02 -2.95
C PHE A 262 -5.22 -10.33 -3.74
N LEU A 263 -6.43 -10.84 -3.82
CA LEU A 263 -6.83 -11.93 -4.71
C LEU A 263 -8.02 -11.50 -5.56
N PRO A 264 -8.13 -11.98 -6.82
CA PRO A 264 -9.31 -11.69 -7.61
C PRO A 264 -10.55 -12.29 -6.96
N GLY A 265 -11.60 -11.46 -6.85
CA GLY A 265 -12.92 -11.90 -6.39
C GLY A 265 -13.78 -12.40 -7.53
N LEU A 266 -15.05 -12.69 -7.22
CA LEU A 266 -16.06 -13.10 -8.20
C LEU A 266 -16.75 -11.90 -8.88
N GLY A 267 -16.45 -10.68 -8.44
CA GLY A 267 -16.98 -9.43 -8.96
C GLY A 267 -15.95 -8.31 -8.84
N PHE A 268 -16.43 -7.11 -8.50
CA PHE A 268 -15.57 -5.93 -8.39
C PHE A 268 -14.51 -6.07 -7.29
N TYR A 269 -14.92 -6.45 -6.08
CA TYR A 269 -14.00 -6.55 -4.92
C TYR A 269 -13.19 -7.85 -4.94
N GLY A 270 -11.96 -7.77 -4.43
CA GLY A 270 -11.08 -8.90 -4.22
C GLY A 270 -11.37 -9.67 -2.93
N PHE A 271 -10.79 -10.86 -2.80
CA PHE A 271 -10.79 -11.62 -1.57
C PHE A 271 -9.52 -11.35 -0.76
N GLY A 272 -9.71 -11.14 0.55
CA GLY A 272 -8.63 -11.00 1.53
C GLY A 272 -8.50 -12.23 2.43
N LEU A 273 -7.56 -12.16 3.36
CA LEU A 273 -7.30 -13.22 4.33
C LEU A 273 -8.50 -13.50 5.24
N ILE A 274 -9.33 -12.49 5.55
CA ILE A 274 -10.60 -12.69 6.26
C ILE A 274 -11.45 -13.76 5.58
N HIS A 275 -11.54 -13.73 4.26
CA HIS A 275 -12.35 -14.66 3.48
C HIS A 275 -11.72 -16.06 3.42
N MET A 276 -10.39 -16.15 3.44
CA MET A 276 -9.64 -17.40 3.27
C MET A 276 -9.44 -18.15 4.58
N ILE A 277 -8.97 -17.46 5.61
CA ILE A 277 -8.59 -18.07 6.90
C ILE A 277 -9.45 -17.62 8.07
N GLY A 278 -10.42 -16.72 7.85
CA GLY A 278 -11.31 -16.24 8.94
C GLY A 278 -12.08 -17.36 9.63
N GLY A 279 -12.54 -18.37 8.88
CA GLY A 279 -13.18 -19.55 9.46
C GLY A 279 -12.24 -20.36 10.35
N LEU A 280 -10.97 -20.53 9.93
CA LEU A 280 -9.95 -21.23 10.73
C LEU A 280 -9.57 -20.42 11.97
N SER A 281 -9.39 -19.11 11.85
CA SER A 281 -9.11 -18.21 12.97
C SER A 281 -10.24 -18.24 14.01
N ARG A 282 -11.50 -18.24 13.57
CA ARG A 282 -12.67 -18.36 14.45
C ARG A 282 -12.69 -19.70 15.17
N THR A 283 -12.38 -20.80 14.48
CA THR A 283 -12.33 -22.14 15.09
C THR A 283 -11.19 -22.23 16.10
N ALA A 284 -10.00 -21.72 15.78
CA ALA A 284 -8.87 -21.67 16.71
C ALA A 284 -9.19 -20.85 17.95
N THR A 285 -9.83 -19.69 17.79
CA THR A 285 -10.29 -18.83 18.89
C THR A 285 -11.31 -19.55 19.78
N ALA A 286 -12.30 -20.24 19.19
CA ALA A 286 -13.28 -20.99 19.95
C ALA A 286 -12.64 -22.14 20.75
N ALA A 287 -11.70 -22.87 20.14
CA ALA A 287 -10.97 -23.95 20.83
C ALA A 287 -10.08 -23.39 21.95
N LEU A 288 -9.38 -22.28 21.73
CA LEU A 288 -8.57 -21.61 22.75
C LEU A 288 -9.41 -21.17 23.95
N ARG A 289 -10.55 -20.52 23.70
CA ARG A 289 -11.49 -20.08 24.74
C ARG A 289 -12.00 -21.27 25.55
N GLN A 290 -12.42 -22.37 24.90
CA GLN A 290 -12.89 -23.57 25.57
C GLN A 290 -11.80 -24.23 26.45
N LEU A 291 -10.55 -24.24 25.98
CA LEU A 291 -9.42 -24.78 26.77
C LEU A 291 -9.15 -23.92 28.00
N LEU A 292 -9.14 -22.59 27.85
CA LEU A 292 -8.95 -21.68 28.97
C LEU A 292 -10.10 -21.72 29.97
N ASP A 293 -11.33 -21.76 29.48
CA ASP A 293 -12.54 -21.87 30.32
C ASP A 293 -12.59 -23.17 31.08
N ALA A 294 -12.26 -24.29 30.42
CA ALA A 294 -12.15 -25.62 31.10
C ALA A 294 -11.04 -25.62 32.17
N GLY A 295 -9.89 -25.01 31.87
CA GLY A 295 -8.80 -24.83 32.83
C GLY A 295 -9.22 -24.01 34.04
N THR A 296 -9.94 -22.91 33.82
CA THR A 296 -10.46 -22.05 34.89
C THR A 296 -11.42 -22.82 35.81
N LEU A 297 -12.39 -23.54 35.23
CA LEU A 297 -13.37 -24.30 35.99
C LEU A 297 -12.74 -25.54 36.70
N SER A 298 -11.71 -26.13 36.10
CA SER A 298 -10.98 -27.24 36.72
C SER A 298 -10.13 -26.76 37.90
N ASN A 299 -9.46 -25.61 37.78
CA ASN A 299 -8.59 -25.06 38.83
C ASN A 299 -9.38 -24.36 39.93
N LEU A 300 -10.52 -23.78 39.61
CA LEU A 300 -11.42 -23.08 40.55
C LEU A 300 -12.79 -23.79 40.55
N PRO A 301 -12.89 -24.99 41.12
CA PRO A 301 -14.10 -25.80 41.03
C PRO A 301 -15.25 -25.16 41.81
N ALA A 302 -16.40 -25.02 41.16
CA ALA A 302 -17.66 -24.68 41.80
C ALA A 302 -18.34 -25.92 42.36
N GLY A 303 -19.18 -25.76 43.36
CA GLY A 303 -19.88 -26.83 43.99
C GLY A 303 -21.21 -26.42 44.59
N PHE A 304 -21.93 -27.43 45.09
CA PHE A 304 -23.17 -27.20 45.83
C PHE A 304 -22.88 -27.35 47.33
N LYS A 305 -23.46 -26.44 48.10
CA LYS A 305 -23.46 -26.48 49.56
C LYS A 305 -24.85 -26.84 50.04
N MET A 306 -24.96 -27.77 51.02
CA MET A 306 -26.21 -28.13 51.62
C MET A 306 -26.84 -26.94 52.36
N ARG A 307 -28.12 -26.79 52.26
CA ARG A 307 -28.83 -25.68 52.90
C ARG A 307 -28.73 -25.81 54.44
N GLY A 308 -28.36 -24.70 55.09
CA GLY A 308 -28.21 -24.68 56.56
C GLY A 308 -26.76 -24.70 57.06
N ILE A 309 -25.79 -24.89 56.17
CA ILE A 309 -24.36 -24.80 56.50
C ILE A 309 -23.94 -23.34 56.50
N ARG A 310 -23.30 -22.89 57.56
CA ARG A 310 -22.71 -21.57 57.69
C ARG A 310 -21.20 -21.66 57.69
N VAL A 311 -20.56 -20.96 56.81
CA VAL A 311 -19.12 -20.77 56.77
C VAL A 311 -18.85 -19.38 57.30
N ARG A 312 -17.95 -19.26 58.27
CA ARG A 312 -17.56 -17.95 58.85
C ARG A 312 -16.86 -17.17 57.75
N ASP A 313 -17.22 -15.87 57.60
CA ASP A 313 -16.65 -14.96 56.63
C ASP A 313 -16.76 -15.43 55.16
N GLU A 314 -17.88 -16.06 54.79
CA GLU A 314 -18.14 -16.61 53.44
C GLU A 314 -17.99 -15.60 52.31
N ALA A 315 -18.20 -14.30 52.59
CA ALA A 315 -18.10 -13.21 51.61
C ALA A 315 -16.66 -12.78 51.30
N GLN A 316 -15.67 -13.25 52.09
CA GLN A 316 -14.27 -12.88 51.90
C GLN A 316 -13.49 -13.99 51.18
N PRO A 317 -12.55 -13.65 50.28
CA PRO A 317 -11.65 -14.64 49.66
C PRO A 317 -10.80 -15.36 50.72
N LEU A 318 -10.57 -16.69 50.54
CA LEU A 318 -9.65 -17.46 51.34
C LEU A 318 -8.21 -17.00 51.14
N GLN A 319 -7.47 -16.87 52.26
CA GLN A 319 -6.03 -16.60 52.21
C GLN A 319 -5.24 -17.91 52.19
N PRO A 320 -4.07 -17.97 51.56
CA PRO A 320 -3.22 -19.16 51.59
C PRO A 320 -2.86 -19.54 53.04
N GLY A 321 -3.20 -20.75 53.45
CA GLY A 321 -2.97 -21.26 54.83
C GLY A 321 -4.07 -20.93 55.84
N GLU A 322 -5.17 -20.30 55.43
CA GLU A 322 -6.32 -19.99 56.28
C GLU A 322 -7.23 -21.20 56.48
N PHE A 323 -7.65 -21.41 57.71
CA PHE A 323 -8.69 -22.38 58.08
C PHE A 323 -9.91 -21.63 58.59
N ARG A 324 -11.08 -21.94 58.07
CA ARG A 324 -12.36 -21.31 58.47
C ARG A 324 -13.26 -22.30 59.19
N ASP A 325 -13.90 -21.81 60.25
CA ASP A 325 -14.90 -22.57 60.97
C ASP A 325 -16.18 -22.77 60.12
N VAL A 326 -16.68 -23.97 60.10
CA VAL A 326 -17.89 -24.36 59.38
C VAL A 326 -18.87 -25.03 60.34
N ASP A 327 -20.06 -24.47 60.50
CA ASP A 327 -21.15 -25.06 61.24
C ASP A 327 -21.91 -26.03 60.33
N ALA A 328 -21.70 -27.34 60.51
CA ALA A 328 -22.37 -28.39 59.76
C ALA A 328 -23.33 -29.16 60.67
N PRO A 329 -24.64 -28.98 60.58
CA PRO A 329 -25.61 -29.77 61.29
C PRO A 329 -25.63 -31.19 60.76
N GLY A 330 -25.01 -32.17 61.48
CA GLY A 330 -24.88 -33.52 61.04
C GLY A 330 -23.48 -34.09 61.04
N GLY A 331 -22.46 -33.29 61.29
CA GLY A 331 -21.10 -33.69 61.64
C GLY A 331 -20.17 -34.26 60.59
N ARG A 332 -20.56 -34.33 59.29
CA ARG A 332 -19.69 -34.78 58.22
C ARG A 332 -19.61 -33.68 57.15
N LEU A 333 -18.43 -33.07 57.04
CA LEU A 333 -18.14 -32.02 56.06
C LEU A 333 -18.19 -32.53 54.62
N ASP A 334 -17.79 -33.80 54.39
CA ASP A 334 -17.75 -34.41 53.05
C ASP A 334 -19.13 -34.54 52.39
N ASP A 335 -20.19 -34.75 53.21
CA ASP A 335 -21.57 -34.81 52.71
C ASP A 335 -22.22 -33.45 52.54
N ALA A 336 -21.59 -32.43 53.13
CA ALA A 336 -22.09 -31.06 53.19
C ALA A 336 -21.75 -30.25 51.93
N PHE A 337 -20.69 -30.56 51.22
CA PHE A 337 -20.21 -29.92 50.02
C PHE A 337 -20.03 -30.94 48.89
N LYS A 338 -20.60 -30.64 47.73
CA LYS A 338 -20.42 -31.48 46.54
C LYS A 338 -19.78 -30.62 45.45
N ILE A 339 -18.52 -30.87 45.18
CA ILE A 339 -17.79 -30.25 44.07
C ILE A 339 -18.35 -30.81 42.76
N LEU A 340 -18.64 -29.94 41.81
CA LEU A 340 -19.03 -30.36 40.47
C LEU A 340 -17.84 -30.98 39.72
N PRO A 341 -18.05 -32.13 39.06
CA PRO A 341 -16.96 -32.82 38.35
C PRO A 341 -16.66 -32.12 37.03
N PHE A 342 -15.88 -31.01 37.11
CA PHE A 342 -15.37 -30.38 35.91
C PHE A 342 -14.23 -31.23 35.33
N LYS A 343 -14.26 -31.39 34.00
CA LYS A 343 -13.22 -32.11 33.27
C LYS A 343 -12.02 -31.20 33.03
N GLU A 344 -10.84 -31.81 33.08
CA GLU A 344 -9.61 -31.14 32.67
C GLU A 344 -9.66 -30.70 31.17
N PRO A 345 -8.88 -29.68 30.76
CA PRO A 345 -8.78 -29.29 29.36
C PRO A 345 -8.45 -30.47 28.45
N SER A 346 -9.22 -30.64 27.38
CA SER A 346 -9.10 -31.79 26.48
C SER A 346 -7.81 -31.75 25.67
N GLN A 347 -6.96 -32.77 25.79
CA GLN A 347 -5.77 -32.94 24.94
C GLN A 347 -6.12 -33.04 23.45
N THR A 348 -7.26 -33.67 23.13
CA THR A 348 -7.76 -33.79 21.75
C THR A 348 -8.13 -32.43 21.20
N LEU A 349 -8.74 -31.56 22.01
CA LEU A 349 -9.08 -30.19 21.58
C LEU A 349 -7.82 -29.32 21.35
N LEU A 350 -6.80 -29.52 22.23
CA LEU A 350 -5.50 -28.87 22.05
C LEU A 350 -4.82 -29.31 20.74
N ALA A 351 -4.82 -30.60 20.44
CA ALA A 351 -4.28 -31.15 19.22
C ALA A 351 -5.05 -30.64 17.97
N LEU A 352 -6.38 -30.57 18.04
CA LEU A 352 -7.22 -30.00 16.98
C LEU A 352 -6.90 -28.52 16.74
N MET A 353 -6.78 -27.74 17.82
CA MET A 353 -6.40 -26.33 17.72
C MET A 353 -5.05 -26.18 17.01
N GLY A 354 -4.05 -26.99 17.38
CA GLY A 354 -2.73 -26.99 16.71
C GLY A 354 -2.83 -27.29 15.22
N GLN A 355 -3.65 -28.26 14.82
CA GLN A 355 -3.88 -28.61 13.42
C GLN A 355 -4.58 -27.46 12.64
N VAL A 356 -5.58 -26.83 13.25
CA VAL A 356 -6.30 -25.68 12.65
C VAL A 356 -5.37 -24.48 12.48
N VAL A 357 -4.54 -24.18 13.48
CA VAL A 357 -3.54 -23.12 13.42
C VAL A 357 -2.51 -23.41 12.32
N ALA A 358 -1.96 -24.62 12.28
CA ALA A 358 -1.03 -25.04 11.23
C ALA A 358 -1.66 -24.99 9.83
N ALA A 359 -2.94 -25.33 9.69
CA ALA A 359 -3.66 -25.18 8.43
C ALA A 359 -3.83 -23.70 8.04
N GLY A 360 -4.16 -22.82 8.99
CA GLY A 360 -4.26 -21.37 8.78
C GLY A 360 -2.94 -20.77 8.36
N GLN A 361 -1.86 -21.07 9.06
CA GLN A 361 -0.50 -20.61 8.72
C GLN A 361 -0.05 -21.13 7.35
N ARG A 362 -0.33 -22.40 7.03
CA ARG A 362 -0.02 -23.01 5.74
C ARG A 362 -0.82 -22.39 4.59
N PHE A 363 -2.08 -22.04 4.83
CA PHE A 363 -2.95 -21.35 3.85
C PHE A 363 -2.54 -19.90 3.67
N ALA A 364 -2.17 -19.25 4.74
CA ALA A 364 -1.54 -17.94 4.68
C ALA A 364 -0.17 -17.98 4.00
N SER A 365 0.46 -19.19 3.78
CA SER A 365 1.79 -19.65 3.33
C SER A 365 2.79 -18.58 2.91
N ILE A 366 2.47 -17.47 3.28
CA ILE A 366 3.21 -16.26 3.39
C ILE A 366 4.26 -16.46 4.50
N ALA A 367 3.99 -17.41 5.39
CA ALA A 367 4.73 -17.64 6.63
C ALA A 367 5.92 -18.59 6.52
N ASP A 368 5.99 -19.44 5.52
CA ASP A 368 7.07 -20.45 5.41
C ASP A 368 8.32 -19.96 4.66
N LEU A 369 8.52 -18.64 4.60
CA LEU A 369 9.85 -18.06 4.38
C LEU A 369 10.64 -17.93 5.69
N GLN A 370 10.41 -18.80 6.67
CA GLN A 370 11.35 -19.01 7.76
C GLN A 370 12.63 -19.65 7.20
N VAL A 371 13.46 -18.79 6.64
CA VAL A 371 14.89 -19.04 6.44
C VAL A 371 15.53 -19.06 7.82
N GLY A 372 15.32 -20.12 8.56
CA GLY A 372 15.89 -20.23 9.90
C GLY A 372 15.97 -21.65 10.46
N ASP A 373 15.05 -22.52 10.09
CA ASP A 373 14.96 -23.89 10.64
C ASP A 373 15.23 -25.00 9.58
N GLY A 374 15.66 -24.61 8.39
CA GLY A 374 16.17 -25.56 7.39
C GLY A 374 17.55 -26.05 7.78
N ASN A 375 17.72 -27.37 7.87
CA ASN A 375 19.01 -28.05 8.02
C ASN A 375 20.15 -27.28 7.35
N GLN A 376 21.10 -26.79 8.12
CA GLN A 376 22.30 -26.10 7.65
C GLN A 376 23.16 -26.91 6.66
N SER A 377 22.77 -28.17 6.39
CA SER A 377 23.45 -29.09 5.47
C SER A 377 22.71 -29.33 4.15
N ALA A 378 21.60 -28.63 3.88
CA ALA A 378 20.93 -28.74 2.58
C ALA A 378 21.74 -28.03 1.48
N ALA A 379 21.97 -28.70 0.36
CA ALA A 379 22.66 -28.13 -0.79
C ALA A 379 21.95 -26.83 -1.22
N VAL A 380 22.73 -25.78 -1.54
CA VAL A 380 22.24 -24.44 -1.93
C VAL A 380 21.11 -24.49 -2.97
N GLY A 381 21.17 -25.43 -3.91
CA GLY A 381 20.14 -25.66 -4.92
C GLY A 381 18.81 -26.15 -4.36
N THR A 382 18.80 -26.93 -3.28
CA THR A 382 17.56 -27.41 -2.63
C THR A 382 16.88 -26.29 -1.85
N THR A 383 17.66 -25.44 -1.20
CA THR A 383 17.16 -24.25 -0.48
C THR A 383 16.55 -23.25 -1.46
N VAL A 384 17.21 -23.00 -2.60
CA VAL A 384 16.69 -22.12 -3.67
C VAL A 384 15.39 -22.68 -4.25
N ALA A 385 15.31 -24.00 -4.52
CA ALA A 385 14.10 -24.63 -5.05
C ALA A 385 12.91 -24.61 -4.05
N LEU A 386 13.18 -24.73 -2.75
CA LEU A 386 12.16 -24.61 -1.68
C LEU A 386 11.69 -23.16 -1.54
N LEU A 387 12.59 -22.19 -1.60
CA LEU A 387 12.27 -20.76 -1.62
C LEU A 387 11.43 -20.41 -2.86
N GLU A 388 11.78 -20.94 -4.02
CA GLU A 388 11.04 -20.73 -5.27
C GLU A 388 9.63 -21.31 -5.21
N ARG A 389 9.43 -22.45 -4.53
CA ARG A 389 8.12 -23.08 -4.36
C ARG A 389 7.21 -22.30 -3.40
N GLY A 390 7.76 -21.79 -2.28
CA GLY A 390 7.03 -20.97 -1.32
C GLY A 390 6.66 -19.59 -1.89
N SER A 391 7.50 -19.04 -2.77
CA SER A 391 7.32 -17.70 -3.33
C SER A 391 6.23 -17.58 -4.41
N ARG A 392 5.70 -18.68 -4.96
CA ARG A 392 4.77 -18.64 -6.12
C ARG A 392 3.46 -17.91 -5.83
N VAL A 393 2.86 -18.08 -4.66
CA VAL A 393 1.60 -17.40 -4.29
C VAL A 393 1.86 -15.91 -4.08
N MET A 394 2.94 -15.59 -3.37
CA MET A 394 3.38 -14.20 -3.18
C MET A 394 3.70 -13.53 -4.50
N SER A 395 4.33 -14.26 -5.44
CA SER A 395 4.61 -13.80 -6.79
C SER A 395 3.37 -13.27 -7.51
N SER A 396 2.28 -14.00 -7.44
CA SER A 396 1.04 -13.61 -8.10
C SER A 396 0.40 -12.38 -7.45
N ILE A 397 0.49 -12.24 -6.13
CA ILE A 397 0.01 -11.07 -5.39
C ILE A 397 0.88 -9.86 -5.72
N HIS A 398 2.20 -9.99 -5.65
CA HIS A 398 3.15 -8.94 -6.02
C HIS A 398 2.98 -8.49 -7.48
N LYS A 399 2.71 -9.40 -8.41
CA LYS A 399 2.44 -9.04 -9.80
C LYS A 399 1.19 -8.17 -9.95
N ARG A 400 0.14 -8.41 -9.16
CA ARG A 400 -1.04 -7.54 -9.14
C ARG A 400 -0.73 -6.18 -8.54
N LEU A 401 -0.02 -6.16 -7.40
CA LEU A 401 0.43 -4.91 -6.78
C LEU A 401 1.31 -4.10 -7.73
N TYR A 402 2.26 -4.75 -8.38
CA TYR A 402 3.09 -4.14 -9.42
C TYR A 402 2.26 -3.49 -10.53
N SER A 403 1.25 -4.20 -11.04
CA SER A 403 0.36 -3.67 -12.08
C SER A 403 -0.44 -2.46 -11.59
N SER A 404 -0.95 -2.50 -10.35
CA SER A 404 -1.68 -1.38 -9.75
C SER A 404 -0.77 -0.18 -9.47
N MET A 405 0.44 -0.41 -8.94
CA MET A 405 1.43 0.66 -8.75
C MET A 405 1.86 1.28 -10.09
N LYS A 406 1.99 0.47 -11.14
CA LYS A 406 2.28 1.00 -12.48
C LYS A 406 1.16 1.94 -12.95
N LYS A 407 -0.12 1.60 -12.72
CA LYS A 407 -1.27 2.49 -13.02
C LYS A 407 -1.21 3.75 -12.16
N GLU A 408 -0.87 3.64 -10.88
CA GLU A 408 -0.69 4.78 -9.98
C GLU A 408 0.39 5.76 -10.49
N PHE A 409 1.57 5.24 -10.85
CA PHE A 409 2.67 6.06 -11.35
C PHE A 409 2.35 6.70 -12.71
N MET A 410 1.58 6.03 -13.55
CA MET A 410 1.08 6.62 -14.78
C MET A 410 0.11 7.79 -14.49
N LEU A 411 -0.79 7.65 -13.52
CA LEU A 411 -1.68 8.75 -13.11
C LEU A 411 -0.89 9.92 -12.52
N LEU A 412 0.09 9.66 -11.67
CA LEU A 412 0.99 10.67 -11.12
C LEU A 412 1.75 11.42 -12.23
N SER A 413 2.30 10.69 -13.20
CA SER A 413 2.97 11.24 -14.36
C SER A 413 2.06 12.20 -15.17
N ASN A 414 0.81 11.82 -15.39
CA ASN A 414 -0.18 12.65 -16.07
C ASN A 414 -0.49 13.95 -15.28
N VAL A 415 -0.57 13.85 -13.96
CA VAL A 415 -0.76 15.03 -13.10
C VAL A 415 0.46 15.95 -13.18
N PHE A 416 1.67 15.40 -13.11
CA PHE A 416 2.89 16.20 -13.27
C PHE A 416 2.98 16.88 -14.65
N ALA A 417 2.66 16.17 -15.72
CA ALA A 417 2.60 16.74 -17.06
C ALA A 417 1.65 17.93 -17.16
N THR A 418 0.53 17.89 -16.43
CA THR A 418 -0.53 18.90 -16.49
C THR A 418 -0.24 20.11 -15.60
N TYR A 419 0.30 19.90 -14.39
CA TYR A 419 0.38 20.94 -13.36
C TYR A 419 1.78 21.48 -13.09
N LEU A 420 2.84 20.78 -13.54
CA LEU A 420 4.20 21.32 -13.42
C LEU A 420 4.40 22.55 -14.31
N PRO A 421 5.18 23.54 -13.83
CA PRO A 421 5.66 24.60 -14.71
C PRO A 421 6.53 24.01 -15.84
N PRO A 422 6.74 24.72 -16.95
CA PRO A 422 7.50 24.21 -18.09
C PRO A 422 8.88 23.66 -17.73
N THR A 423 9.52 24.27 -16.74
CA THR A 423 10.77 23.77 -16.13
C THR A 423 10.64 23.90 -14.62
N TYR A 424 10.89 22.82 -13.92
CA TYR A 424 10.82 22.77 -12.46
C TYR A 424 12.20 22.40 -11.88
N PRO A 425 12.88 23.35 -11.21
CA PRO A 425 14.11 23.06 -10.48
C PRO A 425 13.81 22.41 -9.13
N TYR A 426 14.63 21.45 -8.71
CA TYR A 426 14.52 20.81 -7.40
C TYR A 426 15.91 20.46 -6.86
N ASP A 427 16.06 20.51 -5.55
CA ASP A 427 17.31 20.22 -4.86
C ASP A 427 17.39 18.77 -4.40
N VAL A 428 18.47 18.10 -4.71
CA VAL A 428 18.76 16.74 -4.28
C VAL A 428 20.20 16.62 -3.79
N VAL A 429 20.51 15.53 -3.12
CA VAL A 429 21.90 15.18 -2.78
C VAL A 429 22.69 15.08 -4.10
N GLY A 430 23.74 15.90 -4.23
CA GLY A 430 24.54 15.99 -5.46
C GLY A 430 24.31 17.27 -6.28
N GLY A 431 23.38 18.13 -5.86
CA GLY A 431 23.15 19.45 -6.46
C GLY A 431 21.75 19.64 -7.06
N GLU A 432 21.54 20.82 -7.63
CA GLU A 432 20.29 21.18 -8.27
C GLU A 432 20.03 20.39 -9.55
N LYS A 433 18.83 19.86 -9.69
CA LYS A 433 18.35 19.15 -10.89
C LYS A 433 17.13 19.85 -11.46
N GLN A 434 16.81 19.60 -12.71
CA GLN A 434 15.67 20.20 -13.41
C GLN A 434 14.89 19.13 -14.17
N ILE A 435 13.56 19.22 -14.11
CA ILE A 435 12.63 18.44 -14.90
C ILE A 435 11.79 19.37 -15.78
N LYS A 436 11.42 18.89 -16.95
CA LYS A 436 10.53 19.63 -17.86
C LYS A 436 9.16 18.94 -17.90
N ALA A 437 8.09 19.71 -17.95
CA ALA A 437 6.74 19.15 -18.12
C ALA A 437 6.65 18.25 -19.38
N THR A 438 7.38 18.60 -20.44
CA THR A 438 7.49 17.82 -21.68
C THR A 438 8.26 16.49 -21.54
N ASP A 439 8.95 16.26 -20.41
CA ASP A 439 9.63 14.98 -20.16
C ASP A 439 8.62 13.85 -19.84
N PHE A 440 7.39 14.22 -19.43
CA PHE A 440 6.29 13.29 -19.15
C PHE A 440 5.46 13.00 -20.41
N ASP A 441 6.10 12.44 -21.40
CA ASP A 441 5.46 11.95 -22.60
C ASP A 441 5.43 10.41 -22.64
N SER A 442 4.68 9.84 -23.56
CA SER A 442 4.52 8.39 -23.67
C SER A 442 5.78 7.64 -24.15
N ARG A 443 6.93 8.32 -24.32
CA ARG A 443 8.20 7.70 -24.75
C ARG A 443 8.95 6.99 -23.62
N VAL A 444 8.60 7.29 -22.38
CA VAL A 444 9.17 6.67 -21.18
C VAL A 444 8.09 5.90 -20.45
N ASP A 445 8.26 4.58 -20.28
CA ASP A 445 7.39 3.75 -19.46
C ASP A 445 7.85 3.81 -18.00
N ILE A 446 6.95 4.20 -17.12
CA ILE A 446 7.19 4.34 -15.69
C ILE A 446 6.68 3.08 -15.00
N ILE A 447 7.58 2.38 -14.31
CA ILE A 447 7.30 1.08 -13.70
C ILE A 447 7.77 1.06 -12.24
N PRO A 448 7.17 0.22 -11.39
CA PRO A 448 7.70 -0.02 -10.05
C PRO A 448 9.07 -0.68 -10.09
N VAL A 449 9.90 -0.42 -9.08
CA VAL A 449 11.22 -1.06 -8.93
C VAL A 449 11.10 -2.54 -8.61
N ALA A 450 10.10 -2.91 -7.79
CA ALA A 450 9.87 -4.29 -7.39
C ALA A 450 9.50 -5.16 -8.58
N ASP A 451 10.44 -6.00 -9.04
CA ASP A 451 10.17 -6.97 -10.10
C ASP A 451 9.43 -8.18 -9.50
N PRO A 452 8.22 -8.49 -9.99
CA PRO A 452 7.44 -9.62 -9.48
C PRO A 452 8.10 -11.01 -9.70
N ASN A 453 9.14 -11.08 -10.50
CA ASN A 453 9.90 -12.32 -10.74
C ASN A 453 11.10 -12.47 -9.80
N ILE A 454 11.45 -11.44 -9.04
CA ILE A 454 12.63 -11.40 -8.17
C ILE A 454 12.18 -11.03 -6.75
N PHE A 455 12.08 -12.04 -5.88
CA PHE A 455 11.43 -11.91 -4.58
C PHE A 455 12.31 -11.45 -3.43
N SER A 456 13.61 -11.72 -3.46
CA SER A 456 14.48 -11.41 -2.34
C SER A 456 15.57 -10.44 -2.72
N GLN A 457 15.95 -9.58 -1.77
CA GLN A 457 17.11 -8.73 -1.90
C GLN A 457 18.37 -9.56 -2.23
N THR A 458 18.48 -10.75 -1.64
CA THR A 458 19.56 -11.71 -1.91
C THR A 458 19.60 -12.13 -3.37
N GLN A 459 18.45 -12.41 -3.99
CA GLN A 459 18.39 -12.74 -5.42
C GLN A 459 18.77 -11.55 -6.31
N ARG A 460 18.33 -10.34 -5.94
CA ARG A 460 18.73 -9.11 -6.66
C ARG A 460 20.24 -8.91 -6.61
N ILE A 461 20.85 -9.06 -5.43
CA ILE A 461 22.30 -8.97 -5.27
C ILE A 461 23.00 -10.04 -6.11
N GLN A 462 22.53 -11.27 -6.10
CA GLN A 462 23.14 -12.38 -6.84
C GLN A 462 23.06 -12.18 -8.35
N LEU A 463 21.92 -11.70 -8.88
CA LEU A 463 21.75 -11.36 -10.29
C LEU A 463 22.64 -10.18 -10.71
N ALA A 464 22.69 -9.12 -9.88
CA ALA A 464 23.56 -7.97 -10.13
C ALA A 464 25.04 -8.35 -10.09
N GLN A 465 25.43 -9.22 -9.15
CA GLN A 465 26.79 -9.76 -9.06
C GLN A 465 27.16 -10.59 -10.30
N THR A 466 26.24 -11.44 -10.75
CA THR A 466 26.44 -12.24 -11.98
C THR A 466 26.55 -11.32 -13.19
N GLY A 467 25.69 -10.30 -13.30
CA GLY A 467 25.74 -9.30 -14.37
C GLY A 467 27.05 -8.51 -14.37
N LEU A 468 27.54 -8.11 -13.18
CA LEU A 468 28.82 -7.43 -13.04
C LEU A 468 30.00 -8.33 -13.45
N GLN A 469 30.00 -9.61 -13.06
CA GLN A 469 31.02 -10.57 -13.48
C GLN A 469 31.04 -10.75 -15.00
N MET A 470 29.89 -10.86 -15.65
CA MET A 470 29.79 -10.93 -17.11
C MET A 470 30.32 -9.65 -17.78
N ALA A 471 30.00 -8.48 -17.22
CA ALA A 471 30.46 -7.20 -17.73
C ALA A 471 32.00 -7.06 -17.57
N MET A 472 32.56 -7.54 -16.46
CA MET A 472 34.00 -7.54 -16.23
C MET A 472 34.76 -8.52 -17.14
N SER A 473 34.13 -9.66 -17.50
CA SER A 473 34.76 -10.63 -18.40
C SER A 473 34.80 -10.15 -19.84
N ASN A 474 33.95 -9.23 -20.24
CA ASN A 474 33.92 -8.70 -21.61
C ASN A 474 33.62 -7.18 -21.65
N PRO A 475 34.59 -6.34 -21.20
CA PRO A 475 34.38 -4.90 -21.03
C PRO A 475 34.03 -4.15 -22.32
N GLY A 476 34.44 -4.69 -23.48
CA GLY A 476 34.16 -4.06 -24.78
C GLY A 476 32.70 -4.16 -25.25
N MET A 477 31.92 -5.08 -24.69
CA MET A 477 30.53 -5.31 -25.05
C MET A 477 29.56 -4.75 -24.02
N HIS A 478 30.02 -4.44 -22.81
CA HIS A 478 29.16 -4.04 -21.69
C HIS A 478 29.53 -2.65 -21.17
N ASN A 479 28.51 -1.92 -20.69
CA ASN A 479 28.74 -0.68 -19.95
C ASN A 479 29.04 -1.02 -18.49
N LEU A 480 30.33 -0.99 -18.12
CA LEU A 480 30.80 -1.28 -16.76
C LEU A 480 30.21 -0.31 -15.72
N TYR A 481 30.06 0.97 -16.06
CA TYR A 481 29.45 1.96 -15.18
C TYR A 481 28.04 1.54 -14.77
N SER A 482 27.20 1.17 -15.75
CA SER A 482 25.83 0.71 -15.49
C SER A 482 25.79 -0.60 -14.69
N ALA A 483 26.77 -1.50 -14.91
CA ALA A 483 26.85 -2.76 -14.16
C ALA A 483 27.20 -2.52 -12.68
N TYR A 484 28.17 -1.64 -12.40
CA TYR A 484 28.51 -1.23 -11.02
C TYR A 484 27.35 -0.51 -10.36
N ARG A 485 26.69 0.43 -11.05
CA ARG A 485 25.51 1.14 -10.54
C ARG A 485 24.41 0.17 -10.14
N SER A 486 24.07 -0.79 -11.01
CA SER A 486 23.08 -1.83 -10.71
C SER A 486 23.46 -2.69 -9.49
N MET A 487 24.75 -2.93 -9.27
CA MET A 487 25.22 -3.65 -8.09
C MET A 487 25.03 -2.82 -6.81
N TYR A 488 25.39 -1.54 -6.83
CA TYR A 488 25.17 -0.64 -5.69
C TYR A 488 23.69 -0.45 -5.39
N GLU A 489 22.84 -0.31 -6.42
CA GLU A 489 21.37 -0.27 -6.28
C GLU A 489 20.84 -1.55 -5.60
N ALA A 490 21.33 -2.73 -6.02
CA ALA A 490 20.93 -4.00 -5.41
C ALA A 490 21.38 -4.14 -3.95
N LEU A 491 22.52 -3.54 -3.59
CA LEU A 491 23.04 -3.49 -2.22
C LEU A 491 22.31 -2.48 -1.33
N GLY A 492 21.52 -1.56 -1.91
CA GLY A 492 20.79 -0.52 -1.18
C GLY A 492 21.68 0.63 -0.69
N VAL A 493 22.73 0.95 -1.43
CA VAL A 493 23.64 2.08 -1.12
C VAL A 493 22.93 3.39 -1.46
N LYS A 494 22.84 4.32 -0.51
CA LYS A 494 22.09 5.57 -0.68
C LYS A 494 22.78 6.62 -1.56
N ASP A 495 24.09 6.69 -1.55
CA ASP A 495 24.86 7.74 -2.24
C ASP A 495 25.71 7.15 -3.37
N ILE A 496 25.04 6.55 -4.36
CA ILE A 496 25.72 5.87 -5.47
C ILE A 496 26.55 6.86 -6.29
N ASP A 497 26.05 8.07 -6.52
CA ASP A 497 26.72 9.08 -7.33
C ASP A 497 28.01 9.63 -6.69
N THR A 498 28.14 9.53 -5.36
CA THR A 498 29.39 9.87 -4.67
C THR A 498 30.45 8.76 -4.75
N LEU A 499 30.01 7.49 -4.75
CA LEU A 499 30.88 6.33 -4.86
C LEU A 499 31.27 6.02 -6.30
N LEU A 500 30.35 6.26 -7.22
CA LEU A 500 30.49 6.04 -8.65
C LEU A 500 30.12 7.33 -9.39
N PRO A 501 31.00 8.33 -9.39
CA PRO A 501 30.72 9.59 -10.07
C PRO A 501 30.43 9.34 -11.56
N PRO A 502 29.43 10.03 -12.13
CA PRO A 502 29.11 9.86 -13.54
C PRO A 502 30.33 10.14 -14.41
N VAL A 503 30.51 9.33 -15.44
CA VAL A 503 31.62 9.51 -16.38
C VAL A 503 31.50 10.90 -16.97
N ALA A 504 32.44 11.78 -16.64
CA ALA A 504 32.45 13.13 -17.14
C ALA A 504 32.35 13.11 -18.66
N GLU A 505 31.39 13.82 -19.23
CA GLU A 505 31.32 13.97 -20.67
C GLU A 505 32.60 14.67 -21.13
N PRO A 506 33.23 14.20 -22.20
CA PRO A 506 34.40 14.89 -22.73
C PRO A 506 34.00 16.34 -23.02
N ALA A 507 34.65 17.27 -22.35
CA ALA A 507 34.43 18.71 -22.58
C ALA A 507 34.98 19.11 -23.95
N PRO A 508 34.40 20.17 -24.57
CA PRO A 508 34.97 20.73 -25.75
C PRO A 508 36.47 21.04 -25.54
N MET A 509 37.30 20.61 -26.44
CA MET A 509 38.75 20.83 -26.36
C MET A 509 39.15 21.95 -27.30
N ASP A 510 40.28 22.60 -26.97
CA ASP A 510 40.90 23.55 -27.89
C ASP A 510 41.39 22.82 -29.16
N PRO A 511 41.27 23.38 -30.36
CA PRO A 511 41.71 22.77 -31.60
C PRO A 511 43.16 22.28 -31.58
N SER A 512 44.04 22.96 -30.85
CA SER A 512 45.45 22.57 -30.70
C SER A 512 45.61 21.25 -29.96
N VAL A 513 44.77 21.01 -28.93
CA VAL A 513 44.75 19.74 -28.17
C VAL A 513 44.15 18.63 -29.02
N GLU A 514 43.15 18.93 -29.84
CA GLU A 514 42.57 17.97 -30.79
C GLU A 514 43.60 17.52 -31.82
N HIS A 515 44.44 18.43 -32.34
CA HIS A 515 45.55 18.05 -33.23
C HIS A 515 46.54 17.08 -32.58
N ILE A 516 46.92 17.33 -31.33
CA ILE A 516 47.81 16.40 -30.57
C ILE A 516 47.12 15.04 -30.39
N ASN A 517 45.81 15.02 -30.10
CA ASN A 517 45.04 13.78 -29.97
C ASN A 517 45.01 12.98 -31.27
N VAL A 518 44.77 13.65 -32.40
CA VAL A 518 44.79 13.01 -33.75
C VAL A 518 46.18 12.43 -34.06
N LEU A 519 47.25 13.17 -33.82
CA LEU A 519 48.61 12.72 -34.01
C LEU A 519 48.94 11.51 -33.10
N SER A 520 48.30 11.43 -31.95
CA SER A 520 48.43 10.32 -30.99
C SER A 520 47.47 9.13 -31.29
N GLY A 521 46.74 9.16 -32.40
CA GLY A 521 45.78 8.11 -32.79
C GLY A 521 44.48 8.09 -31.98
N LYS A 522 44.16 9.16 -31.22
CA LYS A 522 42.92 9.30 -30.48
C LYS A 522 41.85 9.92 -31.36
N SER A 523 40.60 9.47 -31.21
CA SER A 523 39.46 10.06 -31.92
C SER A 523 39.10 11.43 -31.36
N ILE A 524 38.76 12.38 -32.23
CA ILE A 524 38.20 13.69 -31.87
C ILE A 524 36.70 13.68 -32.09
N LYS A 525 35.96 14.52 -31.35
CA LYS A 525 34.52 14.63 -31.43
C LYS A 525 34.11 16.10 -31.44
N ALA A 526 33.25 16.48 -32.39
CA ALA A 526 32.66 17.81 -32.42
C ALA A 526 31.53 17.93 -31.39
N PHE A 527 31.46 19.04 -30.68
CA PHE A 527 30.45 19.33 -29.66
C PHE A 527 29.52 20.48 -30.13
N PRO A 528 28.20 20.40 -29.84
CA PRO A 528 27.25 21.44 -30.25
C PRO A 528 27.59 22.86 -29.77
N ASN A 529 28.28 22.96 -28.64
CA ASN A 529 28.63 24.22 -27.98
C ASN A 529 30.01 24.76 -28.36
N GLN A 530 30.65 24.20 -29.40
CA GLN A 530 31.94 24.71 -29.93
C GLN A 530 31.73 25.80 -30.97
N ASP A 531 32.69 26.74 -31.06
CA ASP A 531 32.78 27.64 -32.21
C ASP A 531 33.31 26.86 -33.42
N HIS A 532 32.40 26.26 -34.17
CA HIS A 532 32.72 25.44 -35.33
C HIS A 532 33.49 26.19 -36.40
N THR A 533 33.29 27.52 -36.51
CA THR A 533 34.00 28.36 -37.50
C THR A 533 35.47 28.54 -37.14
N ALA A 534 35.74 28.82 -35.87
CA ALA A 534 37.10 28.91 -35.35
C ALA A 534 37.82 27.56 -35.41
N HIS A 535 37.15 26.47 -35.03
CA HIS A 535 37.71 25.11 -35.10
C HIS A 535 38.05 24.71 -36.55
N MET A 536 37.14 24.93 -37.52
CA MET A 536 37.40 24.62 -38.91
C MET A 536 38.60 25.40 -39.47
N LYS A 537 38.77 26.67 -39.13
CA LYS A 537 39.93 27.47 -39.55
C LYS A 537 41.23 26.91 -38.97
N ALA A 538 41.23 26.53 -37.69
CA ALA A 538 42.37 25.96 -37.03
C ALA A 538 42.77 24.59 -37.63
N HIS A 539 41.78 23.73 -37.91
CA HIS A 539 42.02 22.42 -38.53
C HIS A 539 42.51 22.53 -39.97
N LEU A 540 41.94 23.44 -40.76
CA LEU A 540 42.42 23.71 -42.13
C LEU A 540 43.85 24.23 -42.14
N ALA A 541 44.21 25.15 -41.24
CA ALA A 541 45.56 25.64 -41.08
C ALA A 541 46.54 24.52 -40.72
N PHE A 542 46.14 23.63 -39.83
CA PHE A 542 46.98 22.46 -39.41
C PHE A 542 47.15 21.43 -40.55
N MET A 543 46.14 21.16 -41.37
CA MET A 543 46.23 20.23 -42.50
C MET A 543 47.02 20.83 -43.68
N GLY A 544 47.26 22.12 -43.71
CA GLY A 544 48.04 22.81 -44.73
C GLY A 544 49.54 22.94 -44.40
N THR A 545 49.92 22.53 -43.16
CA THR A 545 51.34 22.44 -42.72
C THR A 545 51.78 21.02 -42.75
#